data_baa3864ee19157c9d67d3e2018ac3fa3
#
_entry.id   baa3864ee19157c9d67d3e2018ac3fa3
#
_cell.length_a   1.000
_cell.length_b   1.000
_cell.length_c   1.000
_cell.angle_alpha   90.00
_cell.angle_beta   90.00
_cell.angle_gamma   90.00
#
_symmetry.space_group_name_H-M   'P 1'
#
loop_
_entity.id
_entity.type
_entity.pdbx_description
1 polymer ?
#
loop_
_entity_poly.entity_id
_entity_poly.type
_entity_poly.pdbx_seq_one_letter_code
_entity_poly.pdbx_strand_id
1 'polypeptide(L)'
;MRRANVFIGLLAAVIILAVLFFDRILLFSVSKYAGIDLSYSGSRLAGRGAMELRDFRVRDRKRGAELYAKNAVVGLAGRPSLERGLAVRFRLDDASFKKSQPLPEARRDAISRIAMMPFEGSWVYSAISGDAVFTGRTLRLKDFLAVGKDIRFEAECVFYANDTVDADMKISFSRPAVEKFPEELTSVILQDDGGWKTLELHLKGDYATPSIQLSGKLFKLNIRGR
;
A
#
# COMPACT_ATOMS: atom_id res chain seq x y z
N MET A 1 -41.61 33.48 -4.45
CA MET A 1 -40.54 33.28 -5.45
C MET A 1 -39.13 33.57 -4.95
N ARG A 2 -38.82 34.69 -4.26
CA ARG A 2 -37.44 35.01 -3.80
C ARG A 2 -36.78 33.95 -2.87
N ARG A 3 -37.54 33.31 -1.95
CA ARG A 3 -36.96 32.33 -1.02
C ARG A 3 -36.51 31.01 -1.70
N ALA A 4 -37.22 30.57 -2.75
CA ALA A 4 -36.83 29.36 -3.49
C ALA A 4 -35.50 29.58 -4.27
N ASN A 5 -35.30 30.74 -4.85
CA ASN A 5 -34.08 31.07 -5.58
C ASN A 5 -32.86 31.20 -4.66
N VAL A 6 -33.05 31.70 -3.42
CA VAL A 6 -31.96 31.72 -2.41
C VAL A 6 -31.60 30.34 -1.97
N PHE A 7 -32.57 29.44 -1.76
CA PHE A 7 -32.32 28.05 -1.37
C PHE A 7 -31.58 27.26 -2.49
N ILE A 8 -32.03 27.44 -3.73
CA ILE A 8 -31.36 26.81 -4.91
C ILE A 8 -29.93 27.34 -5.06
N GLY A 9 -29.72 28.65 -4.89
CA GLY A 9 -28.38 29.23 -4.93
C GLY A 9 -27.45 28.72 -3.83
N LEU A 10 -27.98 28.56 -2.60
CA LEU A 10 -27.22 28.03 -1.48
C LEU A 10 -26.90 26.55 -1.66
N LEU A 11 -27.83 25.75 -2.16
CA LEU A 11 -27.64 24.33 -2.50
C LEU A 11 -26.57 24.20 -3.61
N ALA A 12 -26.65 25.02 -4.67
CA ALA A 12 -25.64 25.03 -5.71
C ALA A 12 -24.25 25.40 -5.18
N ALA A 13 -24.16 26.41 -4.31
CA ALA A 13 -22.91 26.80 -3.68
C ALA A 13 -22.32 25.68 -2.80
N VAL A 14 -23.17 24.98 -2.03
CA VAL A 14 -22.75 23.82 -1.22
C VAL A 14 -22.25 22.68 -2.11
N ILE A 15 -22.93 22.39 -3.23
CA ILE A 15 -22.50 21.37 -4.18
C ILE A 15 -21.16 21.75 -4.84
N ILE A 16 -21.01 23.03 -5.24
CA ILE A 16 -19.76 23.53 -5.82
C ILE A 16 -18.62 23.45 -4.79
N LEU A 17 -18.85 23.86 -3.55
CA LEU A 17 -17.88 23.71 -2.47
C LEU A 17 -17.55 22.25 -2.20
N ALA A 18 -18.55 21.35 -2.16
CA ALA A 18 -18.33 19.93 -1.97
C ALA A 18 -17.50 19.34 -3.12
N VAL A 19 -17.71 19.75 -4.37
CA VAL A 19 -16.93 19.32 -5.53
C VAL A 19 -15.51 19.90 -5.49
N LEU A 20 -15.34 21.18 -5.14
CA LEU A 20 -14.02 21.83 -5.07
C LEU A 20 -13.15 21.33 -3.91
N PHE A 21 -13.76 20.89 -2.81
CA PHE A 21 -13.06 20.40 -1.63
C PHE A 21 -13.22 18.88 -1.42
N PHE A 22 -13.81 18.20 -2.38
CA PHE A 22 -14.10 16.76 -2.28
C PHE A 22 -12.83 15.93 -2.01
N ASP A 23 -11.74 16.26 -2.67
CA ASP A 23 -10.43 15.67 -2.46
C ASP A 23 -9.97 15.83 -1.00
N ARG A 24 -10.07 17.05 -0.45
CA ARG A 24 -9.66 17.34 0.93
C ARG A 24 -10.57 16.68 1.96
N ILE A 25 -11.88 16.69 1.73
CA ILE A 25 -12.85 16.03 2.63
C ILE A 25 -12.64 14.53 2.63
N LEU A 26 -12.44 13.92 1.47
CA LEU A 26 -12.20 12.49 1.33
C LEU A 26 -10.88 12.08 1.99
N LEU A 27 -9.80 12.81 1.72
CA LEU A 27 -8.50 12.55 2.32
C LEU A 27 -8.50 12.78 3.84
N PHE A 28 -9.17 13.83 4.33
CA PHE A 28 -9.35 14.08 5.76
C PHE A 28 -10.13 12.94 6.43
N SER A 29 -11.20 12.47 5.81
CA SER A 29 -11.98 11.36 6.33
C SER A 29 -11.17 10.08 6.38
N VAL A 30 -10.47 9.73 5.29
CA VAL A 30 -9.58 8.56 5.24
C VAL A 30 -8.46 8.68 6.28
N SER A 31 -7.82 9.85 6.39
CA SER A 31 -6.79 10.11 7.39
C SER A 31 -7.30 9.90 8.82
N LYS A 32 -8.47 10.44 9.14
CA LYS A 32 -9.08 10.32 10.47
C LYS A 32 -9.45 8.87 10.81
N TYR A 33 -10.02 8.13 9.86
CA TYR A 33 -10.42 6.73 10.08
C TYR A 33 -9.23 5.78 10.11
N ALA A 34 -8.26 5.96 9.22
CA ALA A 34 -7.07 5.10 9.15
C ALA A 34 -5.99 5.44 10.18
N GLY A 35 -6.07 6.60 10.86
CA GLY A 35 -5.05 7.07 11.81
C GLY A 35 -3.71 7.39 11.14
N ILE A 36 -3.75 7.78 9.87
CA ILE A 36 -2.59 8.13 9.04
C ILE A 36 -2.67 9.60 8.61
N ASP A 37 -1.52 10.25 8.46
CA ASP A 37 -1.46 11.59 7.90
C ASP A 37 -1.31 11.50 6.38
N LEU A 38 -2.21 12.18 5.66
CA LEU A 38 -2.17 12.33 4.21
C LEU A 38 -1.89 13.80 3.86
N SER A 39 -0.95 14.04 2.95
CA SER A 39 -0.66 15.38 2.43
C SER A 39 -0.26 15.35 0.96
N TYR A 40 -0.46 16.47 0.26
CA TYR A 40 -0.06 16.68 -1.13
C TYR A 40 0.12 18.18 -1.38
N SER A 41 0.92 18.59 -2.37
CA SER A 41 1.19 19.99 -2.70
C SER A 41 0.19 20.59 -3.71
N GLY A 42 -0.42 19.76 -4.54
CA GLY A 42 -1.40 20.18 -5.53
C GLY A 42 -2.21 19.03 -6.08
N SER A 43 -3.42 19.32 -6.58
CA SER A 43 -4.31 18.37 -7.21
C SER A 43 -4.85 18.89 -8.52
N ARG A 44 -5.09 17.99 -9.49
CA ARG A 44 -5.79 18.28 -10.74
C ARG A 44 -6.65 17.09 -11.16
N LEU A 45 -7.74 17.36 -11.86
CA LEU A 45 -8.54 16.30 -12.50
C LEU A 45 -7.79 15.76 -13.71
N ALA A 46 -7.53 14.46 -13.72
CA ALA A 46 -6.85 13.72 -14.79
C ALA A 46 -7.87 12.94 -15.64
N GLY A 47 -8.89 13.64 -16.19
CA GLY A 47 -9.96 13.06 -16.99
C GLY A 47 -10.85 12.04 -16.28
N ARG A 48 -12.01 11.72 -16.80
CA ARG A 48 -12.99 10.66 -16.42
C ARG A 48 -12.95 10.13 -14.96
N GLY A 49 -12.93 11.04 -13.95
CA GLY A 49 -13.04 10.63 -12.54
C GLY A 49 -11.73 10.17 -11.90
N ALA A 50 -10.58 10.49 -12.49
CA ALA A 50 -9.28 10.34 -11.88
C ALA A 50 -8.76 11.69 -11.37
N MET A 51 -8.01 11.66 -10.28
CA MET A 51 -7.35 12.79 -9.68
C MET A 51 -5.83 12.54 -9.66
N GLU A 52 -5.07 13.51 -10.11
CA GLU A 52 -3.62 13.53 -9.99
C GLU A 52 -3.22 14.41 -8.82
N LEU A 53 -2.38 13.88 -7.95
CA LEU A 53 -1.84 14.55 -6.77
C LEU A 53 -0.33 14.69 -6.93
N ARG A 54 0.22 15.85 -6.60
CA ARG A 54 1.66 16.11 -6.60
C ARG A 54 2.21 16.08 -5.20
N ASP A 55 3.44 15.56 -5.06
CA ASP A 55 4.15 15.43 -3.78
C ASP A 55 3.27 14.73 -2.72
N PHE A 56 2.64 13.64 -3.15
CA PHE A 56 1.74 12.87 -2.30
C PHE A 56 2.53 12.16 -1.21
N ARG A 57 2.07 12.28 0.04
CA ARG A 57 2.71 11.70 1.21
C ARG A 57 1.69 11.05 2.11
N VAL A 58 2.00 9.83 2.54
CA VAL A 58 1.26 9.06 3.53
C VAL A 58 2.20 8.78 4.68
N ARG A 59 1.84 9.14 5.91
CA ARG A 59 2.66 8.89 7.10
C ARG A 59 1.83 8.20 8.17
N ASP A 60 2.28 7.03 8.60
CA ASP A 60 1.82 6.37 9.82
C ASP A 60 2.79 6.70 10.95
N ARG A 61 2.40 7.67 11.80
CA ARG A 61 3.24 8.11 12.93
C ARG A 61 3.41 7.02 13.97
N LYS A 62 2.39 6.18 14.17
CA LYS A 62 2.41 5.13 15.18
C LYS A 62 3.41 4.03 14.82
N ARG A 63 3.56 3.73 13.54
CA ARG A 63 4.45 2.68 13.03
C ARG A 63 5.75 3.20 12.45
N GLY A 64 5.94 4.52 12.40
CA GLY A 64 7.12 5.15 11.83
C GLY A 64 7.30 4.86 10.34
N ALA A 65 6.20 4.63 9.60
CA ALA A 65 6.22 4.37 8.18
C ALA A 65 5.82 5.61 7.39
N GLU A 66 6.52 5.88 6.30
CA GLU A 66 6.24 6.99 5.39
C GLU A 66 6.34 6.50 3.95
N LEU A 67 5.33 6.80 3.14
CA LEU A 67 5.33 6.64 1.69
C LEU A 67 5.24 8.03 1.07
N TYR A 68 6.17 8.34 0.19
CA TYR A 68 6.17 9.55 -0.63
C TYR A 68 6.07 9.16 -2.10
N ALA A 69 5.35 9.93 -2.90
CA ALA A 69 5.36 9.82 -4.35
C ALA A 69 5.34 11.22 -4.98
N LYS A 70 6.19 11.41 -5.99
CA LYS A 70 6.24 12.69 -6.72
C LYS A 70 4.93 12.97 -7.42
N ASN A 71 4.33 11.93 -8.03
CA ASN A 71 3.01 11.98 -8.64
C ASN A 71 2.19 10.78 -8.19
N ALA A 72 0.93 11.02 -7.87
CA ALA A 72 -0.04 9.98 -7.57
C ALA A 72 -1.29 10.19 -8.43
N VAL A 73 -1.73 9.16 -9.13
CA VAL A 73 -2.99 9.16 -9.87
C VAL A 73 -3.94 8.20 -9.17
N VAL A 74 -5.11 8.71 -8.78
CA VAL A 74 -6.13 7.94 -8.08
C VAL A 74 -7.45 8.13 -8.83
N GLY A 75 -8.11 7.04 -9.19
CA GLY A 75 -9.35 7.10 -9.93
C GLY A 75 -10.27 5.92 -9.63
N LEU A 76 -11.53 6.06 -10.00
CA LEU A 76 -12.49 4.96 -9.90
C LEU A 76 -12.19 3.89 -10.95
N ALA A 77 -12.03 2.64 -10.54
CA ALA A 77 -11.84 1.49 -11.43
C ALA A 77 -13.16 0.98 -12.05
N GLY A 78 -14.30 1.62 -11.73
CA GLY A 78 -15.61 1.27 -12.26
C GLY A 78 -16.73 2.09 -11.60
N ARG A 79 -17.98 1.79 -11.94
CA ARG A 79 -19.12 2.41 -11.25
C ARG A 79 -19.29 1.78 -9.87
N PRO A 80 -19.31 2.59 -8.79
CA PRO A 80 -19.61 2.09 -7.46
C PRO A 80 -21.01 1.42 -7.43
N SER A 81 -21.12 0.31 -6.72
CA SER A 81 -22.42 -0.33 -6.46
C SER A 81 -22.43 -0.94 -5.06
N LEU A 82 -23.60 -1.11 -4.47
CA LEU A 82 -23.76 -1.73 -3.14
C LEU A 82 -23.22 -3.18 -3.13
N GLU A 83 -23.34 -3.89 -4.25
CA GLU A 83 -22.89 -5.28 -4.38
C GLU A 83 -21.38 -5.39 -4.65
N ARG A 84 -20.88 -4.56 -5.56
CA ARG A 84 -19.45 -4.60 -6.01
C ARG A 84 -18.54 -3.75 -5.15
N GLY A 85 -19.11 -2.86 -4.33
CA GLY A 85 -18.34 -1.93 -3.52
C GLY A 85 -17.77 -0.76 -4.33
N LEU A 86 -16.78 -0.11 -3.75
CA LEU A 86 -16.00 0.98 -4.33
C LEU A 86 -14.63 0.45 -4.77
N ALA A 87 -14.38 0.43 -6.07
CA ALA A 87 -13.08 0.07 -6.63
C ALA A 87 -12.31 1.33 -7.03
N VAL A 88 -11.10 1.45 -6.49
CA VAL A 88 -10.20 2.59 -6.71
C VAL A 88 -8.90 2.07 -7.30
N ARG A 89 -8.55 2.54 -8.50
CA ARG A 89 -7.24 2.30 -9.11
C ARG A 89 -6.28 3.40 -8.71
N PHE A 90 -5.07 3.03 -8.35
CA PHE A 90 -4.03 4.00 -8.03
C PHE A 90 -2.73 3.68 -8.76
N ARG A 91 -1.96 4.73 -9.02
CA ARG A 91 -0.60 4.68 -9.52
C ARG A 91 0.22 5.79 -8.87
N LEU A 92 1.36 5.43 -8.36
CA LEU A 92 2.34 6.33 -7.74
C LEU A 92 3.61 6.25 -8.58
N ASP A 93 4.10 7.38 -9.06
CA ASP A 93 5.34 7.46 -9.82
C ASP A 93 6.42 8.16 -8.97
N ASP A 94 7.69 7.72 -9.14
CA ASP A 94 8.83 8.18 -8.35
C ASP A 94 8.55 8.11 -6.85
N ALA A 95 8.18 6.92 -6.39
CA ALA A 95 7.78 6.70 -5.02
C ALA A 95 8.96 6.25 -4.14
N SER A 96 8.93 6.63 -2.87
CA SER A 96 9.83 6.12 -1.85
C SER A 96 9.07 5.67 -0.62
N PHE A 97 9.47 4.53 -0.08
CA PHE A 97 8.97 4.01 1.19
C PHE A 97 10.09 4.08 2.22
N LYS A 98 9.77 4.56 3.41
CA LYS A 98 10.71 4.62 4.52
C LYS A 98 10.02 4.15 5.80
N LYS A 99 10.68 3.25 6.53
CA LYS A 99 10.28 2.84 7.87
C LYS A 99 11.42 3.07 8.84
N SER A 100 11.16 3.86 9.86
CA SER A 100 12.18 4.29 10.83
C SER A 100 12.19 3.46 12.12
N GLN A 101 11.13 2.69 12.40
CA GLN A 101 11.08 1.84 13.57
C GLN A 101 11.75 0.49 13.27
N PRO A 102 12.79 0.11 14.02
CA PRO A 102 13.41 -1.21 13.89
C PRO A 102 12.44 -2.31 14.34
N LEU A 103 12.66 -3.51 13.82
CA LEU A 103 11.97 -4.71 14.32
C LEU A 103 12.30 -4.98 15.79
N PRO A 104 11.35 -5.54 16.58
CA PRO A 104 11.64 -6.05 17.90
C PRO A 104 12.81 -7.05 17.87
N GLU A 105 13.64 -7.03 18.93
CA GLU A 105 14.88 -7.84 19.01
C GLU A 105 14.67 -9.35 18.83
N ALA A 106 13.49 -9.86 19.15
CA ALA A 106 13.14 -11.28 19.02
C ALA A 106 13.13 -11.81 17.57
N ARG A 107 13.27 -10.94 16.56
CA ARG A 107 13.26 -11.30 15.12
C ARG A 107 14.63 -11.07 14.44
N ARG A 108 15.72 -11.32 15.17
CA ARG A 108 17.08 -11.07 14.66
C ARG A 108 17.72 -12.24 13.93
N ASP A 109 17.04 -13.39 13.82
CA ASP A 109 17.58 -14.46 12.99
C ASP A 109 17.67 -14.05 11.52
N ALA A 110 18.61 -14.65 10.79
CA ALA A 110 18.92 -14.24 9.43
C ALA A 110 17.76 -14.46 8.44
N ILE A 111 16.93 -15.47 8.66
CA ILE A 111 15.75 -15.76 7.81
C ILE A 111 14.71 -14.66 8.00
N SER A 112 14.39 -14.32 9.24
CA SER A 112 13.47 -13.22 9.56
C SER A 112 13.97 -11.89 9.00
N ARG A 113 15.29 -11.63 9.03
CA ARG A 113 15.88 -10.40 8.46
C ARG A 113 15.69 -10.30 6.95
N ILE A 114 15.87 -11.39 6.21
CA ILE A 114 15.63 -11.43 4.77
C ILE A 114 14.14 -11.24 4.48
N ALA A 115 13.27 -11.96 5.17
CA ALA A 115 11.82 -11.88 4.98
C ALA A 115 11.23 -10.50 5.30
N MET A 116 11.81 -9.82 6.28
CA MET A 116 11.33 -8.51 6.74
C MET A 116 12.04 -7.33 6.06
N MET A 117 13.11 -7.59 5.32
CA MET A 117 13.87 -6.55 4.61
C MET A 117 13.01 -5.61 3.76
N PRO A 118 11.97 -6.09 3.05
CA PRO A 118 11.10 -5.20 2.25
C PRO A 118 10.28 -4.23 3.08
N PHE A 119 10.01 -4.57 4.34
CA PHE A 119 9.19 -3.78 5.26
C PHE A 119 10.03 -2.89 6.17
N GLU A 120 11.34 -2.87 5.98
CA GLU A 120 12.30 -2.09 6.77
C GLU A 120 13.17 -1.21 5.89
N GLY A 121 13.72 -0.16 6.50
CA GLY A 121 14.65 0.72 5.82
C GLY A 121 13.98 1.69 4.84
N SER A 122 14.68 1.96 3.74
CA SER A 122 14.23 2.90 2.71
C SER A 122 14.36 2.27 1.34
N TRP A 123 13.25 2.26 0.59
CA TRP A 123 13.17 1.71 -0.75
C TRP A 123 12.65 2.76 -1.72
N VAL A 124 13.20 2.76 -2.93
CA VAL A 124 12.80 3.65 -4.02
C VAL A 124 12.19 2.83 -5.13
N TYR A 125 11.01 3.26 -5.59
CA TYR A 125 10.24 2.63 -6.65
C TYR A 125 10.04 3.62 -7.79
N SER A 126 10.25 3.17 -9.01
CA SER A 126 9.88 3.93 -10.21
C SER A 126 8.36 4.04 -10.35
N ALA A 127 7.65 2.98 -9.98
CA ALA A 127 6.20 2.97 -9.97
C ALA A 127 5.65 2.02 -8.89
N ILE A 128 4.52 2.41 -8.30
CA ILE A 128 3.65 1.55 -7.47
C ILE A 128 2.25 1.65 -8.04
N SER A 129 1.57 0.54 -8.28
CA SER A 129 0.20 0.53 -8.80
C SER A 129 -0.62 -0.59 -8.20
N GLY A 130 -1.95 -0.50 -8.31
CA GLY A 130 -2.87 -1.53 -7.87
C GLY A 130 -4.32 -1.06 -7.89
N ASP A 131 -5.22 -1.98 -7.60
CA ASP A 131 -6.64 -1.75 -7.44
C ASP A 131 -7.03 -2.04 -5.98
N ALA A 132 -7.61 -1.04 -5.30
CA ALA A 132 -8.16 -1.17 -3.96
C ALA A 132 -9.69 -1.29 -4.03
N VAL A 133 -10.26 -2.40 -3.57
CA VAL A 133 -11.69 -2.67 -3.62
C VAL A 133 -12.24 -2.69 -2.19
N PHE A 134 -13.10 -1.73 -1.89
CA PHE A 134 -13.78 -1.59 -0.60
C PHE A 134 -15.18 -2.24 -0.71
N THR A 135 -15.42 -3.30 0.03
CA THR A 135 -16.70 -4.02 0.03
C THR A 135 -17.16 -4.23 1.47
N GLY A 136 -18.17 -3.49 1.91
CA GLY A 136 -18.69 -3.58 3.27
C GLY A 136 -17.60 -3.38 4.33
N ARG A 137 -17.12 -4.49 4.92
CA ARG A 137 -16.10 -4.49 5.97
C ARG A 137 -14.74 -5.01 5.53
N THR A 138 -14.51 -5.09 4.21
CA THR A 138 -13.24 -5.58 3.67
C THR A 138 -12.62 -4.58 2.74
N LEU A 139 -11.28 -4.50 2.77
CA LEU A 139 -10.45 -3.85 1.77
C LEU A 139 -9.64 -4.94 1.07
N ARG A 140 -9.85 -5.11 -0.23
CA ARG A 140 -9.01 -5.97 -1.07
C ARG A 140 -8.05 -5.13 -1.88
N LEU A 141 -6.80 -5.45 -1.81
CA LEU A 141 -5.75 -4.93 -2.68
C LEU A 141 -5.47 -5.99 -3.75
N LYS A 142 -5.69 -5.64 -5.01
CA LYS A 142 -5.47 -6.53 -6.17
C LYS A 142 -4.45 -5.92 -7.10
N ASP A 143 -3.78 -6.79 -7.85
CA ASP A 143 -2.82 -6.40 -8.87
C ASP A 143 -1.79 -5.37 -8.34
N PHE A 144 -1.45 -5.50 -7.03
CA PHE A 144 -0.47 -4.61 -6.44
C PHE A 144 0.91 -4.94 -6.99
N LEU A 145 1.54 -3.94 -7.58
CA LEU A 145 2.87 -4.03 -8.15
C LEU A 145 3.68 -2.79 -7.77
N ALA A 146 4.80 -2.99 -7.09
CA ALA A 146 5.80 -1.95 -6.86
C ALA A 146 7.10 -2.33 -7.58
N VAL A 147 7.59 -1.48 -8.46
CA VAL A 147 8.79 -1.71 -9.28
C VAL A 147 9.86 -0.72 -8.88
N GLY A 148 10.95 -1.23 -8.34
CA GLY A 148 12.15 -0.48 -8.02
C GLY A 148 13.37 -1.07 -8.73
N LYS A 149 14.53 -0.38 -8.60
CA LYS A 149 15.81 -0.86 -9.12
C LYS A 149 16.29 -2.11 -8.37
N ASP A 150 16.16 -2.08 -7.05
CA ASP A 150 16.73 -3.11 -6.16
C ASP A 150 15.69 -4.05 -5.57
N ILE A 151 14.40 -3.72 -5.69
CA ILE A 151 13.28 -4.50 -5.17
C ILE A 151 12.08 -4.40 -6.09
N ARG A 152 11.39 -5.53 -6.26
CA ARG A 152 10.07 -5.62 -6.88
C ARG A 152 9.15 -6.34 -5.90
N PHE A 153 7.92 -5.86 -5.80
CA PHE A 153 6.94 -6.36 -4.86
C PHE A 153 5.60 -6.54 -5.57
N GLU A 154 5.07 -7.75 -5.54
CA GLU A 154 3.76 -8.11 -6.06
C GLU A 154 2.92 -8.63 -4.88
N ALA A 155 1.65 -8.23 -4.79
CA ALA A 155 0.81 -8.69 -3.71
C ALA A 155 -0.68 -8.72 -4.05
N GLU A 156 -1.38 -9.67 -3.46
CA GLU A 156 -2.83 -9.67 -3.28
C GLU A 156 -3.14 -9.75 -1.79
N CYS A 157 -3.93 -8.80 -1.28
CA CYS A 157 -4.21 -8.70 0.14
C CYS A 157 -5.70 -8.52 0.40
N VAL A 158 -6.18 -9.11 1.48
CA VAL A 158 -7.52 -8.85 2.03
C VAL A 158 -7.36 -8.40 3.48
N PHE A 159 -7.80 -7.19 3.77
CA PHE A 159 -7.88 -6.64 5.12
C PHE A 159 -9.34 -6.69 5.58
N TYR A 160 -9.57 -7.23 6.76
CA TYR A 160 -10.89 -7.36 7.37
C TYR A 160 -11.09 -6.34 8.48
N ALA A 161 -12.32 -5.96 8.75
CA ALA A 161 -12.67 -4.96 9.78
C ALA A 161 -12.36 -5.40 11.23
N ASN A 162 -12.05 -6.66 11.45
CA ASN A 162 -11.60 -7.21 12.73
C ASN A 162 -10.06 -7.19 12.90
N ASP A 163 -9.38 -6.31 12.19
CA ASP A 163 -7.93 -6.15 12.20
C ASP A 163 -7.16 -7.42 11.77
N THR A 164 -7.79 -8.30 10.98
CA THR A 164 -7.09 -9.44 10.39
C THR A 164 -6.71 -9.18 8.93
N VAL A 165 -5.64 -9.85 8.49
CA VAL A 165 -5.12 -9.80 7.12
C VAL A 165 -4.96 -11.21 6.57
N ASP A 166 -5.17 -11.35 5.26
CA ASP A 166 -4.83 -12.51 4.47
C ASP A 166 -4.15 -11.98 3.19
N ALA A 167 -2.87 -12.31 3.00
CA ALA A 167 -2.08 -11.69 1.94
C ALA A 167 -1.06 -12.66 1.35
N ASP A 168 -1.07 -12.77 0.04
CA ASP A 168 -0.06 -13.45 -0.76
C ASP A 168 0.87 -12.40 -1.37
N MET A 169 2.18 -12.60 -1.20
CA MET A 169 3.19 -11.65 -1.64
C MET A 169 4.34 -12.36 -2.31
N LYS A 170 4.81 -11.76 -3.41
CA LYS A 170 6.04 -12.15 -4.09
C LYS A 170 6.99 -10.98 -4.07
N ILE A 171 8.16 -11.17 -3.48
CA ILE A 171 9.17 -10.14 -3.32
C ILE A 171 10.42 -10.58 -4.06
N SER A 172 10.88 -9.73 -4.98
CA SER A 172 12.08 -10.00 -5.78
C SER A 172 13.13 -8.94 -5.48
N PHE A 173 14.33 -9.38 -5.19
CA PHE A 173 15.48 -8.54 -4.90
C PHE A 173 16.49 -8.61 -6.03
N SER A 174 17.13 -7.49 -6.37
CA SER A 174 18.28 -7.49 -7.23
C SER A 174 19.45 -8.25 -6.55
N ARG A 175 20.37 -8.82 -7.32
CA ARG A 175 21.54 -9.49 -6.76
C ARG A 175 22.32 -8.59 -5.79
N PRO A 176 22.65 -7.32 -6.14
CA PRO A 176 23.35 -6.42 -5.22
C PRO A 176 22.60 -6.17 -3.91
N ALA A 177 21.27 -6.21 -3.91
CA ALA A 177 20.49 -6.00 -2.69
C ALA A 177 20.64 -7.14 -1.67
N VAL A 178 20.97 -8.36 -2.12
CA VAL A 178 21.11 -9.54 -1.27
C VAL A 178 22.57 -9.97 -1.03
N GLU A 179 23.55 -9.40 -1.73
CA GLU A 179 24.98 -9.71 -1.55
C GLU A 179 25.52 -9.51 -0.14
N LYS A 180 24.84 -8.68 0.67
CA LYS A 180 25.17 -8.47 2.10
C LYS A 180 24.82 -9.65 3.00
N PHE A 181 24.10 -10.63 2.51
CA PHE A 181 23.76 -11.85 3.23
C PHE A 181 24.61 -13.02 2.76
N PRO A 182 24.92 -14.01 3.63
CA PRO A 182 25.64 -15.21 3.24
C PRO A 182 24.97 -15.93 2.07
N GLU A 183 25.75 -16.38 1.07
CA GLU A 183 25.23 -17.03 -0.13
C GLU A 183 24.50 -18.34 0.18
N GLU A 184 25.01 -19.10 1.15
CA GLU A 184 24.40 -20.34 1.61
C GLU A 184 22.96 -20.10 2.10
N LEU A 185 22.74 -18.98 2.77
CA LEU A 185 21.42 -18.60 3.30
C LEU A 185 20.49 -18.14 2.19
N THR A 186 20.99 -17.25 1.30
CA THR A 186 20.19 -16.71 0.21
C THR A 186 19.81 -17.77 -0.82
N SER A 187 20.69 -18.74 -1.07
CA SER A 187 20.41 -19.87 -1.99
C SER A 187 19.34 -20.82 -1.49
N VAL A 188 19.18 -20.94 -0.17
CA VAL A 188 18.14 -21.75 0.48
C VAL A 188 16.80 -21.02 0.54
N ILE A 189 16.82 -19.73 0.88
CA ILE A 189 15.61 -18.93 1.13
C ILE A 189 15.02 -18.37 -0.16
N LEU A 190 15.89 -17.86 -1.05
CA LEU A 190 15.48 -17.15 -2.25
C LEU A 190 15.55 -18.04 -3.47
N GLN A 191 14.55 -17.96 -4.33
CA GLN A 191 14.51 -18.61 -5.62
C GLN A 191 15.12 -17.71 -6.69
N ASP A 192 15.84 -18.29 -7.66
CA ASP A 192 16.29 -17.56 -8.83
C ASP A 192 15.14 -17.42 -9.84
N ASP A 193 14.81 -16.20 -10.22
CA ASP A 193 13.76 -15.88 -11.17
C ASP A 193 14.21 -14.74 -12.10
N GLY A 194 14.64 -15.10 -13.33
CA GLY A 194 15.00 -14.10 -14.35
C GLY A 194 16.07 -13.08 -13.93
N GLY A 195 17.05 -13.50 -13.10
CA GLY A 195 18.12 -12.62 -12.58
C GLY A 195 17.77 -11.92 -11.27
N TRP A 196 16.59 -12.13 -10.75
CA TRP A 196 16.13 -11.69 -9.43
C TRP A 196 16.22 -12.83 -8.41
N LYS A 197 16.37 -12.49 -7.15
CA LYS A 197 16.26 -13.41 -6.01
C LYS A 197 14.89 -13.21 -5.37
N THR A 198 14.03 -14.19 -5.47
CA THR A 198 12.58 -14.08 -5.17
C THR A 198 12.20 -14.86 -3.93
N LEU A 199 11.32 -14.29 -3.12
CA LEU A 199 10.73 -14.87 -1.93
C LEU A 199 9.21 -14.79 -2.02
N GLU A 200 8.52 -15.89 -1.73
CA GLU A 200 7.07 -15.92 -1.59
C GLU A 200 6.69 -15.96 -0.11
N LEU A 201 5.74 -15.11 0.26
CA LEU A 201 5.23 -14.95 1.61
C LEU A 201 3.72 -15.08 1.60
N HIS A 202 3.18 -15.80 2.57
CA HIS A 202 1.76 -15.74 2.91
C HIS A 202 1.62 -15.21 4.34
N LEU A 203 0.88 -14.10 4.50
CA LEU A 203 0.58 -13.50 5.79
C LEU A 203 -0.87 -13.78 6.17
N LYS A 204 -1.12 -14.25 7.38
CA LYS A 204 -2.48 -14.52 7.84
C LYS A 204 -2.66 -14.23 9.32
N GLY A 205 -3.81 -13.71 9.70
CA GLY A 205 -4.21 -13.48 11.09
C GLY A 205 -4.21 -12.02 11.47
N ASP A 206 -3.95 -11.73 12.74
CA ASP A 206 -3.93 -10.36 13.24
C ASP A 206 -2.87 -9.52 12.50
N TYR A 207 -3.28 -8.37 12.02
CA TYR A 207 -2.44 -7.51 11.18
C TYR A 207 -1.21 -6.93 11.94
N ALA A 208 -1.30 -6.75 13.27
CA ALA A 208 -0.16 -6.29 14.06
C ALA A 208 0.86 -7.42 14.31
N THR A 209 0.38 -8.67 14.40
CA THR A 209 1.20 -9.86 14.67
C THR A 209 0.80 -11.03 13.75
N PRO A 210 0.93 -10.90 12.43
CA PRO A 210 0.50 -11.94 11.52
C PRO A 210 1.38 -13.20 11.64
N SER A 211 0.78 -14.35 11.37
CA SER A 211 1.52 -15.56 11.06
C SER A 211 2.11 -15.42 9.65
N ILE A 212 3.40 -15.66 9.52
CA ILE A 212 4.14 -15.55 8.26
C ILE A 212 4.51 -16.95 7.81
N GLN A 213 4.03 -17.35 6.65
CA GLN A 213 4.49 -18.55 5.96
C GLN A 213 5.45 -18.15 4.85
N LEU A 214 6.65 -18.68 4.91
CA LEU A 214 7.68 -18.49 3.89
C LEU A 214 7.72 -19.72 3.01
N SER A 215 7.63 -19.54 1.70
CA SER A 215 7.83 -20.60 0.72
C SER A 215 9.13 -20.34 -0.02
N GLY A 216 10.16 -21.13 0.31
CA GLY A 216 11.43 -21.15 -0.39
C GLY A 216 11.57 -22.38 -1.27
N LYS A 217 12.68 -22.48 -2.03
CA LYS A 217 12.98 -23.58 -2.92
C LYS A 217 12.99 -24.95 -2.22
N LEU A 218 13.44 -25.01 -0.98
CA LEU A 218 13.68 -26.25 -0.23
C LEU A 218 12.90 -26.35 1.10
N PHE A 219 12.09 -25.35 1.47
CA PHE A 219 11.42 -25.36 2.77
C PHE A 219 10.12 -24.56 2.79
N LYS A 220 9.25 -24.90 3.74
CA LYS A 220 8.13 -24.07 4.20
C LYS A 220 8.37 -23.77 5.67
N LEU A 221 8.54 -22.50 6.01
CA LEU A 221 8.74 -22.05 7.36
C LEU A 221 7.50 -21.28 7.84
N ASN A 222 7.05 -21.59 9.04
CA ASN A 222 5.91 -20.91 9.67
C ASN A 222 6.43 -20.11 10.86
N ILE A 223 6.41 -18.77 10.74
CA ILE A 223 6.82 -17.85 11.81
C ILE A 223 5.54 -17.29 12.43
N ARG A 224 5.24 -17.66 13.66
CA ARG A 224 4.13 -17.06 14.40
C ARG A 224 4.58 -15.75 15.03
N GLY A 225 3.87 -14.67 14.75
CA GLY A 225 3.97 -13.44 15.53
C GLY A 225 3.59 -13.72 16.99
N ARG A 226 4.42 -13.32 17.93
CA ARG A 226 4.10 -13.32 19.37
C ARG A 226 3.55 -11.97 19.76
#